data_d4c6c258f54b16749de0ab44d19c24db
#
_entry.id   d4c6c258f54b16749de0ab44d19c24db
#
_cell.length_a   1.000
_cell.length_b   1.000
_cell.length_c   1.000
_cell.angle_alpha   90.00
_cell.angle_beta   90.00
_cell.angle_gamma   90.00
#
_symmetry.space_group_name_H-M   'P 1'
#
loop_
_entity.id
_entity.type
_entity.pdbx_description
1 polymer ?
#
loop_
_entity_poly.entity_id
_entity_poly.type
_entity_poly.pdbx_seq_one_letter_code
_entity_poly.pdbx_strand_id
1 'polypeptide(L)'
;AKAMEYEFERQVDLIENGGSVVQETLRYDDATNTTSSMRSKEDAHDYRYFRDPDLVTIHVPKDVVEEIKAAMPELPADKCRRYIDELAIPEKDAQLLTKYRKISEYFDKACEGVKSPKTVSNFIIGQIFRRTETEADKEIFDVAVTPEQLNELVKLLDSGKIRNNLAKATLEKM
;
A
#
# COMPACT_ATOMS: atom_id res chain seq x y z
N ALA A 1 27.44 -5.02 7.59
CA ALA A 1 27.14 -3.87 6.75
C ALA A 1 28.16 -3.76 5.61
N LYS A 2 29.47 -3.49 5.87
CA LYS A 2 30.49 -3.27 4.83
C LYS A 2 30.59 -4.35 3.75
N ALA A 3 30.56 -5.63 4.13
CA ALA A 3 30.58 -6.73 3.18
C ALA A 3 29.39 -6.73 2.21
N MET A 4 28.22 -6.33 2.71
CA MET A 4 27.02 -6.24 1.89
C MET A 4 27.06 -5.03 0.95
N GLU A 5 27.58 -3.91 1.42
CA GLU A 5 27.77 -2.70 0.61
C GLU A 5 28.72 -2.96 -0.56
N TYR A 6 29.90 -3.53 -0.24
CA TYR A 6 30.89 -3.91 -1.26
C TYR A 6 30.30 -4.89 -2.30
N GLU A 7 29.58 -5.92 -1.82
CA GLU A 7 29.03 -6.93 -2.70
C GLU A 7 27.88 -6.40 -3.55
N PHE A 8 27.09 -5.47 -3.03
CA PHE A 8 26.06 -4.77 -3.79
C PHE A 8 26.67 -4.00 -4.97
N GLU A 9 27.69 -3.18 -4.71
CA GLU A 9 28.40 -2.42 -5.75
C GLU A 9 29.02 -3.35 -6.79
N ARG A 10 29.71 -4.41 -6.36
CA ARG A 10 30.32 -5.41 -7.26
C ARG A 10 29.29 -6.08 -8.18
N GLN A 11 28.11 -6.44 -7.64
CA GLN A 11 27.06 -7.08 -8.43
C GLN A 11 26.38 -6.11 -9.40
N VAL A 12 26.19 -4.86 -9.01
CA VAL A 12 25.70 -3.81 -9.91
C VAL A 12 26.67 -3.64 -11.08
N ASP A 13 27.96 -3.45 -10.81
CA ASP A 13 29.00 -3.30 -11.83
C ASP A 13 29.05 -4.52 -12.79
N LEU A 14 28.91 -5.73 -12.22
CA LEU A 14 28.89 -6.96 -13.02
C LEU A 14 27.71 -6.99 -13.98
N ILE A 15 26.52 -6.65 -13.53
CA ILE A 15 25.29 -6.64 -14.34
C ILE A 15 25.34 -5.54 -15.41
N GLU A 16 25.79 -4.34 -15.05
CA GLU A 16 25.92 -3.21 -15.99
C GLU A 16 26.92 -3.51 -17.11
N ASN A 17 27.95 -4.32 -16.84
CA ASN A 17 28.92 -4.79 -17.84
C ASN A 17 28.46 -6.05 -18.59
N GLY A 18 27.18 -6.45 -18.46
CA GLY A 18 26.58 -7.58 -19.18
C GLY A 18 26.93 -8.95 -18.61
N GLY A 19 27.48 -9.02 -17.40
CA GLY A 19 27.72 -10.26 -16.67
C GLY A 19 26.47 -10.78 -15.97
N SER A 20 26.61 -11.94 -15.32
CA SER A 20 25.56 -12.56 -14.51
C SER A 20 26.07 -12.88 -13.11
N VAL A 21 25.21 -12.69 -12.10
CA VAL A 21 25.52 -13.02 -10.72
C VAL A 21 25.36 -14.52 -10.50
N VAL A 22 26.41 -15.17 -10.01
CA VAL A 22 26.42 -16.59 -9.66
C VAL A 22 26.20 -16.74 -8.16
N GLN A 23 25.38 -17.73 -7.77
CA GLN A 23 25.15 -18.01 -6.36
C GLN A 23 26.37 -18.72 -5.77
N GLU A 24 27.04 -18.04 -4.85
CA GLU A 24 28.28 -18.53 -4.22
C GLU A 24 28.37 -18.15 -2.75
N THR A 25 29.25 -18.81 -2.02
CA THR A 25 29.60 -18.41 -0.66
C THR A 25 30.83 -17.52 -0.73
N LEU A 26 30.71 -16.33 -0.18
CA LEU A 26 31.77 -15.32 -0.17
C LEU A 26 32.37 -15.17 1.20
N ARG A 27 33.68 -14.94 1.26
CA ARG A 27 34.42 -14.50 2.43
C ARG A 27 34.74 -13.04 2.29
N TYR A 28 34.44 -12.27 3.33
CA TYR A 28 34.83 -10.86 3.42
C TYR A 28 36.18 -10.73 4.13
N ASP A 29 37.04 -9.91 3.59
CA ASP A 29 38.32 -9.54 4.16
C ASP A 29 38.30 -8.08 4.63
N ASP A 30 38.34 -7.88 5.95
CA ASP A 30 38.32 -6.54 6.56
C ASP A 30 39.57 -5.70 6.24
N ALA A 31 40.73 -6.32 5.93
CA ALA A 31 41.94 -5.61 5.66
C ALA A 31 41.94 -4.98 4.26
N THR A 32 41.41 -5.69 3.28
CA THR A 32 41.30 -5.22 1.90
C THR A 32 39.97 -4.62 1.57
N ASN A 33 38.97 -4.79 2.45
CA ASN A 33 37.59 -4.38 2.28
C ASN A 33 36.95 -4.99 1.02
N THR A 34 37.26 -6.26 0.71
CA THR A 34 36.80 -6.98 -0.47
C THR A 34 36.16 -8.31 -0.12
N THR A 35 35.35 -8.86 -1.04
CA THR A 35 34.84 -10.22 -0.98
C THR A 35 35.64 -11.14 -1.90
N SER A 36 35.83 -12.39 -1.50
CA SER A 36 36.43 -13.44 -2.32
C SER A 36 35.55 -14.69 -2.31
N SER A 37 35.45 -15.35 -3.47
CA SER A 37 34.72 -16.62 -3.59
C SER A 37 35.38 -17.73 -2.78
N MET A 38 34.62 -18.43 -1.97
CA MET A 38 35.06 -19.62 -1.23
C MET A 38 34.57 -20.90 -1.90
N ARG A 39 33.31 -20.93 -2.34
CA ARG A 39 32.67 -22.12 -2.90
C ARG A 39 31.53 -21.67 -3.80
N SER A 40 31.50 -22.14 -5.05
CA SER A 40 30.35 -21.98 -5.91
C SER A 40 29.25 -22.94 -5.46
N LYS A 41 27.99 -22.46 -5.51
CA LYS A 41 26.81 -23.29 -5.25
C LYS A 41 26.20 -23.82 -6.55
N GLU A 42 27.04 -24.07 -7.57
CA GLU A 42 26.60 -24.62 -8.86
C GLU A 42 25.94 -25.98 -8.72
N ASP A 43 26.32 -26.75 -7.69
CA ASP A 43 25.71 -28.03 -7.38
C ASP A 43 24.55 -27.87 -6.37
N ALA A 44 23.48 -27.18 -6.77
CA ALA A 44 22.24 -27.15 -5.98
C ALA A 44 21.64 -28.55 -5.74
N HIS A 45 22.10 -29.55 -6.49
CA HIS A 45 21.78 -30.96 -6.29
C HIS A 45 22.25 -31.52 -4.93
N ASP A 46 23.26 -30.93 -4.32
CA ASP A 46 23.77 -31.41 -3.01
C ASP A 46 22.86 -31.02 -1.83
N TYR A 47 21.92 -30.09 -2.01
CA TYR A 47 20.93 -29.72 -0.99
C TYR A 47 19.78 -30.72 -0.88
N ARG A 48 19.70 -31.74 -1.76
CA ARG A 48 18.67 -32.79 -1.75
C ARG A 48 17.25 -32.21 -1.61
N TYR A 49 16.92 -31.17 -2.39
CA TYR A 49 15.56 -30.66 -2.47
C TYR A 49 14.65 -31.76 -3.06
N PHE A 50 13.94 -32.45 -2.19
CA PHE A 50 12.89 -33.37 -2.57
C PHE A 50 11.59 -32.93 -1.89
N ARG A 51 10.49 -33.36 -2.46
CA ARG A 51 9.18 -33.06 -1.88
C ARG A 51 9.08 -33.72 -0.52
N ASP A 52 8.57 -32.96 0.46
CA ASP A 52 8.24 -33.53 1.77
C ASP A 52 7.17 -34.63 1.55
N PRO A 53 7.42 -35.87 2.01
CA PRO A 53 6.49 -36.98 1.82
C PRO A 53 5.15 -36.76 2.53
N ASP A 54 5.14 -35.95 3.58
CA ASP A 54 3.94 -35.64 4.36
C ASP A 54 3.07 -34.53 3.71
N LEU A 55 3.59 -33.84 2.70
CA LEU A 55 2.88 -32.81 1.98
C LEU A 55 2.30 -33.32 0.65
N VAL A 56 0.99 -33.43 0.59
CA VAL A 56 0.29 -33.77 -0.65
C VAL A 56 0.34 -32.60 -1.64
N THR A 57 0.38 -32.91 -2.93
CA THR A 57 0.31 -31.88 -3.97
C THR A 57 -1.05 -31.21 -3.96
N ILE A 58 -1.09 -29.90 -3.76
CA ILE A 58 -2.29 -29.09 -3.89
C ILE A 58 -2.39 -28.65 -5.35
N HIS A 59 -3.48 -29.04 -5.99
CA HIS A 59 -3.79 -28.60 -7.36
C HIS A 59 -4.85 -27.50 -7.29
N VAL A 60 -4.47 -26.28 -7.72
CA VAL A 60 -5.41 -25.17 -7.85
C VAL A 60 -5.83 -25.06 -9.32
N PRO A 61 -7.09 -25.36 -9.69
CA PRO A 61 -7.57 -25.26 -11.04
C PRO A 61 -7.53 -23.79 -11.55
N LYS A 62 -7.34 -23.60 -12.85
CA LYS A 62 -7.22 -22.26 -13.43
C LYS A 62 -8.52 -21.45 -13.35
N ASP A 63 -9.65 -22.12 -13.45
CA ASP A 63 -10.99 -21.53 -13.29
C ASP A 63 -11.18 -20.89 -11.90
N VAL A 64 -10.73 -21.58 -10.85
CA VAL A 64 -10.75 -21.04 -9.48
C VAL A 64 -9.86 -19.77 -9.37
N VAL A 65 -8.71 -19.77 -10.01
CA VAL A 65 -7.82 -18.59 -10.03
C VAL A 65 -8.49 -17.41 -10.76
N GLU A 66 -9.14 -17.68 -11.89
CA GLU A 66 -9.83 -16.62 -12.64
C GLU A 66 -11.07 -16.11 -11.90
N GLU A 67 -11.81 -16.98 -11.22
CA GLU A 67 -12.93 -16.59 -10.37
C GLU A 67 -12.46 -15.68 -9.21
N ILE A 68 -11.36 -16.04 -8.52
CA ILE A 68 -10.79 -15.21 -7.46
C ILE A 68 -10.33 -13.86 -8.01
N LYS A 69 -9.68 -13.84 -9.17
CA LYS A 69 -9.25 -12.58 -9.82
C LYS A 69 -10.44 -11.69 -10.16
N ALA A 70 -11.51 -12.28 -10.69
CA ALA A 70 -12.72 -11.53 -11.04
C ALA A 70 -13.45 -10.97 -9.81
N ALA A 71 -13.39 -11.67 -8.68
CA ALA A 71 -13.99 -11.25 -7.42
C ALA A 71 -13.08 -10.34 -6.58
N MET A 72 -11.83 -10.12 -7.02
CA MET A 72 -10.86 -9.33 -6.27
C MET A 72 -11.28 -7.85 -6.21
N PRO A 73 -11.38 -7.25 -5.01
CA PRO A 73 -11.65 -5.82 -4.90
C PRO A 73 -10.47 -4.99 -5.43
N GLU A 74 -10.75 -3.74 -5.77
CA GLU A 74 -9.71 -2.78 -6.17
C GLU A 74 -8.61 -2.70 -5.10
N LEU A 75 -7.36 -2.88 -5.52
CA LEU A 75 -6.21 -2.88 -4.61
C LEU A 75 -5.89 -1.46 -4.10
N PRO A 76 -5.28 -1.32 -2.91
CA PRO A 76 -4.94 0.00 -2.35
C PRO A 76 -4.08 0.87 -3.28
N ALA A 77 -3.15 0.26 -4.03
CA ALA A 77 -2.30 0.98 -4.98
C ALA A 77 -3.09 1.53 -6.16
N ASP A 78 -4.05 0.77 -6.68
CA ASP A 78 -4.91 1.19 -7.79
C ASP A 78 -5.90 2.26 -7.32
N LYS A 79 -6.49 2.10 -6.13
CA LYS A 79 -7.30 3.15 -5.48
C LYS A 79 -6.53 4.45 -5.30
N CYS A 80 -5.30 4.38 -4.81
CA CYS A 80 -4.45 5.56 -4.63
C CYS A 80 -4.24 6.28 -5.96
N ARG A 81 -3.92 5.54 -7.02
CA ARG A 81 -3.77 6.09 -8.37
C ARG A 81 -5.07 6.72 -8.86
N ARG A 82 -6.20 6.04 -8.72
CA ARG A 82 -7.53 6.57 -9.09
C ARG A 82 -7.85 7.86 -8.33
N TYR A 83 -7.56 7.96 -7.05
CA TYR A 83 -7.80 9.17 -6.27
C TYR A 83 -6.95 10.35 -6.77
N ILE A 84 -5.72 10.11 -7.20
CA ILE A 84 -4.84 11.15 -7.76
C ILE A 84 -5.33 11.56 -9.15
N ASP A 85 -5.51 10.60 -10.05
CA ASP A 85 -5.72 10.85 -11.47
C ASP A 85 -7.16 11.31 -11.78
N GLU A 86 -8.16 10.72 -11.13
CA GLU A 86 -9.58 10.99 -11.43
C GLU A 86 -10.21 11.99 -10.46
N LEU A 87 -9.83 11.95 -9.16
CA LEU A 87 -10.43 12.81 -8.15
C LEU A 87 -9.59 14.04 -7.80
N ALA A 88 -8.42 14.21 -8.43
CA ALA A 88 -7.46 15.28 -8.18
C ALA A 88 -7.09 15.45 -6.70
N ILE A 89 -6.98 14.34 -5.97
CA ILE A 89 -6.54 14.32 -4.59
C ILE A 89 -5.00 14.41 -4.55
N PRO A 90 -4.40 15.25 -3.71
CA PRO A 90 -2.95 15.27 -3.55
C PRO A 90 -2.39 13.90 -3.16
N GLU A 91 -1.23 13.53 -3.70
CA GLU A 91 -0.63 12.21 -3.48
C GLU A 91 -0.53 11.81 -1.99
N LYS A 92 -0.08 12.74 -1.14
CA LYS A 92 0.03 12.50 0.31
C LYS A 92 -1.33 12.18 0.94
N ASP A 93 -2.39 12.87 0.52
CA ASP A 93 -3.74 12.67 1.03
C ASP A 93 -4.30 11.34 0.51
N ALA A 94 -4.07 11.01 -0.77
CA ALA A 94 -4.46 9.74 -1.37
C ALA A 94 -3.81 8.55 -0.66
N GLN A 95 -2.52 8.64 -0.34
CA GLN A 95 -1.79 7.63 0.44
C GLN A 95 -2.39 7.45 1.84
N LEU A 96 -2.76 8.53 2.53
CA LEU A 96 -3.40 8.47 3.84
C LEU A 96 -4.79 7.82 3.77
N LEU A 97 -5.60 8.16 2.77
CA LEU A 97 -6.95 7.64 2.58
C LEU A 97 -6.97 6.15 2.16
N THR A 98 -5.91 5.67 1.51
CA THR A 98 -5.81 4.28 1.05
C THR A 98 -5.02 3.37 1.99
N LYS A 99 -4.42 3.92 3.05
CA LYS A 99 -3.61 3.17 4.01
C LYS A 99 -4.40 2.05 4.70
N TYR A 100 -5.66 2.30 5.03
CA TYR A 100 -6.56 1.35 5.66
C TYR A 100 -7.83 1.15 4.83
N ARG A 101 -8.24 -0.10 4.69
CA ARG A 101 -9.40 -0.48 3.88
C ARG A 101 -10.68 0.28 4.28
N LYS A 102 -10.99 0.33 5.57
CA LYS A 102 -12.19 1.00 6.09
C LYS A 102 -12.22 2.50 5.77
N ILE A 103 -11.07 3.17 5.82
CA ILE A 103 -10.95 4.59 5.46
C ILE A 103 -11.23 4.79 3.97
N SER A 104 -10.66 3.94 3.11
CA SER A 104 -10.89 4.04 1.67
C SER A 104 -12.35 3.74 1.29
N GLU A 105 -12.98 2.75 1.93
CA GLU A 105 -14.41 2.44 1.74
C GLU A 105 -15.32 3.58 2.22
N TYR A 106 -14.98 4.20 3.34
CA TYR A 106 -15.67 5.38 3.86
C TYR A 106 -15.55 6.57 2.89
N PHE A 107 -14.33 6.84 2.41
CA PHE A 107 -14.09 7.92 1.46
C PHE A 107 -14.84 7.71 0.14
N ASP A 108 -14.78 6.50 -0.43
CA ASP A 108 -15.50 6.16 -1.66
C ASP A 108 -17.01 6.44 -1.53
N LYS A 109 -17.64 5.97 -0.43
CA LYS A 109 -19.06 6.24 -0.15
C LYS A 109 -19.37 7.73 0.06
N ALA A 110 -18.52 8.42 0.82
CA ALA A 110 -18.70 9.84 1.07
C ALA A 110 -18.55 10.69 -0.21
N CYS A 111 -17.86 10.20 -1.23
CA CYS A 111 -17.69 10.88 -2.51
C CYS A 111 -18.83 10.66 -3.51
N GLU A 112 -19.81 9.77 -3.25
CA GLU A 112 -20.88 9.45 -4.19
C GLU A 112 -21.72 10.67 -4.58
N GLY A 113 -21.60 11.08 -5.85
CA GLY A 113 -22.37 12.21 -6.40
C GLY A 113 -21.99 13.60 -5.84
N VAL A 114 -20.82 13.73 -5.23
CA VAL A 114 -20.25 14.98 -4.75
C VAL A 114 -19.47 15.65 -5.89
N LYS A 115 -19.54 16.98 -5.99
CA LYS A 115 -18.78 17.75 -6.99
C LYS A 115 -17.32 17.96 -6.59
N SER A 116 -17.04 17.95 -5.28
CA SER A 116 -15.73 18.29 -4.71
C SER A 116 -15.17 17.16 -3.84
N PRO A 117 -14.66 16.04 -4.41
CA PRO A 117 -14.04 14.94 -3.63
C PRO A 117 -12.90 15.42 -2.73
N LYS A 118 -12.16 16.44 -3.16
CA LYS A 118 -11.11 17.09 -2.36
C LYS A 118 -11.65 17.68 -1.05
N THR A 119 -12.87 18.17 -1.04
CA THR A 119 -13.51 18.68 0.18
C THR A 119 -13.80 17.54 1.16
N VAL A 120 -14.25 16.36 0.66
CA VAL A 120 -14.45 15.16 1.47
C VAL A 120 -13.10 14.73 2.10
N SER A 121 -12.04 14.64 1.28
CA SER A 121 -10.69 14.35 1.76
C SER A 121 -10.25 15.28 2.89
N ASN A 122 -10.42 16.59 2.70
CA ASN A 122 -10.06 17.60 3.68
C ASN A 122 -10.85 17.45 5.01
N PHE A 123 -12.11 17.07 4.96
CA PHE A 123 -12.91 16.81 6.18
C PHE A 123 -12.45 15.54 6.89
N ILE A 124 -12.17 14.47 6.16
CA ILE A 124 -11.68 13.22 6.76
C ILE A 124 -10.33 13.46 7.42
N ILE A 125 -9.35 13.98 6.69
CA ILE A 125 -7.97 14.16 7.18
C ILE A 125 -7.90 15.28 8.23
N GLY A 126 -8.60 16.38 7.99
CA GLY A 126 -8.49 17.57 8.84
C GLY A 126 -9.37 17.54 10.09
N GLN A 127 -10.50 16.83 10.09
CA GLN A 127 -11.45 16.84 11.20
C GLN A 127 -11.66 15.43 11.80
N ILE A 128 -11.93 14.41 10.98
CA ILE A 128 -12.23 13.07 11.49
C ILE A 128 -10.96 12.42 12.07
N PHE A 129 -9.81 12.54 11.39
CA PHE A 129 -8.55 11.97 11.89
C PHE A 129 -8.05 12.60 13.19
N ARG A 130 -8.52 13.78 13.55
CA ARG A 130 -8.23 14.36 14.87
C ARG A 130 -8.87 13.59 16.03
N ARG A 131 -9.91 12.82 15.73
CA ARG A 131 -10.62 11.99 16.71
C ARG A 131 -10.09 10.54 16.75
N THR A 132 -9.25 10.17 15.78
CA THR A 132 -8.57 8.87 15.70
C THR A 132 -7.10 9.09 16.03
N GLU A 133 -6.76 9.01 17.32
CA GLU A 133 -5.42 9.40 17.81
C GLU A 133 -4.35 8.37 17.49
N THR A 134 -4.70 7.07 17.50
CA THR A 134 -3.76 5.98 17.27
C THR A 134 -3.92 5.35 15.88
N GLU A 135 -2.90 4.62 15.44
CA GLU A 135 -2.98 3.85 14.20
C GLU A 135 -4.02 2.71 14.30
N ALA A 136 -4.22 2.15 15.50
CA ALA A 136 -5.26 1.16 15.75
C ALA A 136 -6.67 1.74 15.59
N ASP A 137 -6.91 2.98 16.04
CA ASP A 137 -8.19 3.66 15.84
C ASP A 137 -8.47 3.91 14.36
N LYS A 138 -7.44 4.23 13.57
CA LYS A 138 -7.57 4.40 12.11
C LYS A 138 -7.84 3.08 11.38
N GLU A 139 -7.28 1.97 11.86
CA GLU A 139 -7.54 0.65 11.29
C GLU A 139 -8.99 0.20 11.58
N ILE A 140 -9.47 0.41 12.80
CA ILE A 140 -10.84 0.11 13.20
C ILE A 140 -11.82 1.08 12.54
N PHE A 141 -11.46 2.36 12.48
CA PHE A 141 -12.19 3.49 11.92
C PHE A 141 -13.67 3.53 12.36
N ASP A 142 -13.87 3.40 13.66
CA ASP A 142 -15.18 3.55 14.28
C ASP A 142 -15.42 5.03 14.61
N VAL A 143 -16.08 5.73 13.71
CA VAL A 143 -16.32 7.18 13.79
C VAL A 143 -17.83 7.45 13.85
N ALA A 144 -18.21 8.44 14.67
CA ALA A 144 -19.61 8.78 14.91
C ALA A 144 -20.33 9.25 13.64
N VAL A 145 -19.61 9.94 12.75
CA VAL A 145 -20.17 10.47 11.49
C VAL A 145 -20.16 9.38 10.43
N THR A 146 -21.32 9.06 9.87
CA THR A 146 -21.41 8.10 8.77
C THR A 146 -20.95 8.72 7.45
N PRO A 147 -20.51 7.89 6.46
CA PRO A 147 -20.12 8.42 5.15
C PRO A 147 -21.27 9.13 4.43
N GLU A 148 -22.50 8.70 4.63
CA GLU A 148 -23.71 9.31 4.06
C GLU A 148 -23.97 10.71 4.65
N GLN A 149 -23.78 10.86 5.96
CA GLN A 149 -23.91 12.16 6.63
C GLN A 149 -22.85 13.15 6.15
N LEU A 150 -21.58 12.69 6.00
CA LEU A 150 -20.52 13.51 5.43
C LEU A 150 -20.82 13.88 3.98
N ASN A 151 -21.33 12.94 3.19
CA ASN A 151 -21.74 13.16 1.81
C ASN A 151 -22.81 14.27 1.70
N GLU A 152 -23.88 14.19 2.52
CA GLU A 152 -24.92 15.22 2.55
C GLU A 152 -24.38 16.60 2.94
N LEU A 153 -23.51 16.65 3.95
CA LEU A 153 -22.87 17.88 4.40
C LEU A 153 -22.07 18.54 3.28
N VAL A 154 -21.30 17.75 2.53
CA VAL A 154 -20.51 18.25 1.39
C VAL A 154 -21.41 18.67 0.24
N LYS A 155 -22.50 17.95 -0.05
CA LYS A 155 -23.50 18.37 -1.05
C LYS A 155 -24.17 19.73 -0.71
N LEU A 156 -24.45 19.97 0.57
CA LEU A 156 -24.94 21.27 1.02
C LEU A 156 -23.90 22.40 0.81
N LEU A 157 -22.63 22.09 1.04
CA LEU A 157 -21.54 23.00 0.78
C LEU A 157 -21.35 23.28 -0.72
N ASP A 158 -21.34 22.23 -1.56
CA ASP A 158 -21.21 22.32 -3.01
C ASP A 158 -22.37 23.09 -3.68
N SER A 159 -23.56 23.04 -3.07
CA SER A 159 -24.73 23.81 -3.51
C SER A 159 -24.75 25.27 -3.02
N GLY A 160 -23.78 25.67 -2.19
CA GLY A 160 -23.69 26.99 -1.63
C GLY A 160 -24.72 27.30 -0.52
N LYS A 161 -25.50 26.32 -0.07
CA LYS A 161 -26.48 26.47 1.01
C LYS A 161 -25.83 26.74 2.37
N ILE A 162 -24.65 26.22 2.57
CA ILE A 162 -23.85 26.46 3.79
C ILE A 162 -22.43 26.91 3.42
N ARG A 163 -21.78 27.62 4.33
CA ARG A 163 -20.37 28.00 4.21
C ARG A 163 -19.45 27.01 4.91
N ASN A 164 -18.19 26.95 4.53
CA ASN A 164 -17.19 26.01 5.05
C ASN A 164 -17.07 26.07 6.59
N ASN A 165 -17.11 27.26 7.18
CA ASN A 165 -17.05 27.40 8.65
C ASN A 165 -18.24 26.72 9.35
N LEU A 166 -19.45 26.85 8.79
CA LEU A 166 -20.64 26.20 9.32
C LEU A 166 -20.56 24.68 9.15
N ALA A 167 -20.09 24.21 7.99
CA ALA A 167 -19.89 22.78 7.74
C ALA A 167 -18.91 22.17 8.75
N LYS A 168 -17.78 22.83 9.03
CA LYS A 168 -16.82 22.38 10.06
C LYS A 168 -17.44 22.34 11.45
N ALA A 169 -18.15 23.40 11.84
CA ALA A 169 -18.80 23.48 13.15
C ALA A 169 -19.92 22.43 13.29
N THR A 170 -20.61 22.09 12.21
CA THR A 170 -21.61 21.02 12.19
C THR A 170 -20.94 19.66 12.38
N LEU A 171 -19.87 19.39 11.62
CA LEU A 171 -19.11 18.14 11.71
C LEU A 171 -18.49 17.94 13.11
N GLU A 172 -18.08 19.01 13.79
CA GLU A 172 -17.57 18.95 15.16
C GLU A 172 -18.63 18.55 16.20
N LYS A 173 -19.92 18.83 15.91
CA LYS A 173 -21.03 18.47 16.78
C LYS A 173 -21.66 17.10 16.50
N MET A 174 -21.35 16.55 15.35
CA MET A 174 -21.76 15.20 14.95
C MET A 174 -20.79 14.15 15.52
#